data_e499b8c8889e53b113a39d81777c300e
#
_entry.id   e499b8c8889e53b113a39d81777c300e
#
_cell.length_a   1.000
_cell.length_b   1.000
_cell.length_c   1.000
_cell.angle_alpha   90.00
_cell.angle_beta   90.00
_cell.angle_gamma   90.00
#
_symmetry.space_group_name_H-M   'P 1'
#
loop_
_entity.id
_entity.type
_entity.pdbx_description
1 polymer ?
#
loop_
_entity_poly.entity_id
_entity_poly.type
_entity_poly.pdbx_seq_one_letter_code
_entity_poly.pdbx_strand_id
1 'polypeptide(L)'
;MKKMLSLLLALALVFSLAACGSTGETAPAEPTAAPAEEEAAPVESLLGTQPVTITFWHCASDEAGVLMDKYIEEFNSTNEYGITVNAVYQGQYSDASTLLKAIISGGNFEELPDLMQLDATGKMTYYNSGKAFTVDQAVAAYAEPGCLDTYLSAALANWQFAGSQLGLPFATSTTVSYYNMDLLKEAGWDKVPETFDDVIRLYQDMQAKGLTQKVLQAVPNTPTLANWLGQLGSYVVNEKNGSEGTATELACIDNGALAAFLTQWKAMYDAGALINESGSADMFIAGDLVMMTNSSSNVAPVLEKVNGAFEVGVGKYLRVSADASDGATVAGSCLSMFDSGDDLRKEASWVFMQYLASAAVQADFAANTGYIPSNTAAMDEDIYKTVTAEYPQYLVAYDQLISTPADMRSVTVGPSKDFYYAIMQGVSDMLENDQTVEETVEIMSDEMQNLLTEYARNNAVA
;
A
#
# COMPACT_ATOMS: atom_id res chain seq x y z
N MET A 1 -55.32 11.11 -47.40
CA MET A 1 -56.25 10.00 -47.11
C MET A 1 -55.61 9.26 -45.93
N LYS A 2 -56.04 9.60 -44.71
CA LYS A 2 -56.94 8.76 -43.92
C LYS A 2 -56.30 7.42 -43.59
N LYS A 3 -55.88 7.35 -42.34
CA LYS A 3 -56.58 6.66 -41.24
C LYS A 3 -56.10 5.26 -40.98
N MET A 4 -55.74 5.06 -39.76
CA MET A 4 -56.25 4.13 -38.72
C MET A 4 -55.23 2.97 -38.53
N LEU A 5 -54.83 2.51 -37.33
CA LEU A 5 -55.57 2.32 -36.07
C LEU A 5 -54.51 1.96 -35.00
N SER A 6 -54.26 2.59 -33.97
CA SER A 6 -54.85 2.57 -32.61
C SER A 6 -55.48 1.22 -32.18
N LEU A 7 -55.02 0.82 -30.98
CA LEU A 7 -55.71 -0.04 -30.05
C LEU A 7 -55.35 -1.53 -30.04
N LEU A 8 -54.56 -1.92 -29.04
CA LEU A 8 -55.06 -2.94 -28.12
C LEU A 8 -54.24 -2.84 -26.80
N LEU A 9 -54.75 -1.93 -25.97
CA LEU A 9 -54.56 -1.95 -24.53
C LEU A 9 -55.81 -2.62 -23.97
N ALA A 10 -55.64 -3.40 -22.97
CA ALA A 10 -56.60 -3.71 -21.92
C ALA A 10 -57.04 -5.16 -21.75
N LEU A 11 -56.97 -5.52 -20.53
CA LEU A 11 -57.77 -6.40 -19.69
C LEU A 11 -57.43 -7.89 -19.66
N ALA A 12 -56.84 -8.27 -18.54
CA ALA A 12 -57.39 -9.34 -17.72
C ALA A 12 -56.91 -9.23 -16.26
N LEU A 13 -57.59 -8.39 -15.49
CA LEU A 13 -57.75 -8.52 -14.06
C LEU A 13 -59.09 -9.23 -13.86
N VAL A 14 -59.10 -10.47 -13.37
CA VAL A 14 -60.25 -11.03 -12.62
C VAL A 14 -59.79 -12.17 -11.74
N PHE A 15 -59.80 -11.93 -10.44
CA PHE A 15 -60.24 -12.74 -9.30
C PHE A 15 -60.33 -14.27 -9.44
N SER A 16 -59.68 -14.93 -8.46
CA SER A 16 -60.47 -15.85 -7.60
C SER A 16 -59.68 -16.14 -6.30
N LEU A 17 -60.30 -15.75 -5.18
CA LEU A 17 -60.12 -16.29 -3.85
C LEU A 17 -60.88 -17.63 -3.79
N ALA A 18 -60.25 -18.67 -3.24
CA ALA A 18 -60.87 -19.59 -2.28
C ALA A 18 -59.91 -20.74 -1.93
N ALA A 19 -59.41 -20.72 -0.71
CA ALA A 19 -59.61 -21.69 0.38
C ALA A 19 -58.88 -23.04 0.35
N CYS A 20 -58.06 -23.18 1.40
CA CYS A 20 -57.81 -24.34 2.28
C CYS A 20 -57.08 -25.58 1.76
N GLY A 21 -55.89 -25.78 2.37
CA GLY A 21 -55.52 -27.03 3.07
C GLY A 21 -54.61 -27.97 2.33
N SER A 22 -53.33 -27.99 2.72
CA SER A 22 -52.55 -29.12 3.23
C SER A 22 -51.09 -29.07 2.80
N THR A 23 -50.26 -29.17 3.80
CA THR A 23 -48.85 -29.68 3.86
C THR A 23 -48.18 -30.17 2.60
N GLY A 24 -47.05 -29.55 2.23
CA GLY A 24 -46.10 -30.08 1.25
C GLY A 24 -44.94 -29.18 1.01
N GLU A 25 -43.76 -29.65 1.32
CA GLU A 25 -42.39 -29.28 1.00
C GLU A 25 -42.13 -28.01 0.17
N THR A 26 -41.40 -27.09 0.77
CA THR A 26 -40.84 -25.91 0.08
C THR A 26 -39.59 -26.33 -0.74
N ALA A 27 -39.71 -26.25 -2.06
CA ALA A 27 -38.56 -26.22 -2.95
C ALA A 27 -37.79 -24.87 -2.79
N PRO A 28 -36.44 -24.84 -2.96
CA PRO A 28 -35.69 -23.61 -2.89
C PRO A 28 -36.04 -22.66 -4.05
N ALA A 29 -36.24 -21.39 -3.72
CA ALA A 29 -36.46 -20.35 -4.74
C ALA A 29 -35.16 -20.16 -5.55
N GLU A 30 -35.27 -20.14 -6.87
CA GLU A 30 -34.21 -19.73 -7.78
C GLU A 30 -33.81 -18.27 -7.48
N PRO A 31 -32.49 -17.94 -7.49
CA PRO A 31 -32.04 -16.58 -7.30
C PRO A 31 -32.50 -15.72 -8.50
N THR A 32 -33.23 -14.66 -8.19
CA THR A 32 -33.57 -13.61 -9.15
C THR A 32 -32.26 -13.01 -9.68
N ALA A 33 -32.05 -13.07 -11.00
CA ALA A 33 -30.92 -12.44 -11.65
C ALA A 33 -30.91 -10.93 -11.31
N ALA A 34 -29.76 -10.41 -10.91
CA ALA A 34 -29.56 -8.99 -10.77
C ALA A 34 -29.81 -8.28 -12.12
N PRO A 35 -30.28 -7.02 -12.13
CA PRO A 35 -30.41 -6.28 -13.36
C PRO A 35 -29.05 -6.23 -14.06
N ALA A 36 -29.00 -6.52 -15.35
CA ALA A 36 -27.81 -6.31 -16.16
C ALA A 36 -27.49 -4.82 -16.09
N GLU A 37 -26.25 -4.51 -15.68
CA GLU A 37 -25.68 -3.17 -15.82
C GLU A 37 -25.73 -2.84 -17.32
N GLU A 38 -26.38 -1.74 -17.65
CA GLU A 38 -26.36 -1.16 -18.98
C GLU A 38 -24.92 -0.74 -19.27
N GLU A 39 -24.23 -1.40 -20.19
CA GLU A 39 -22.92 -1.00 -20.68
C GLU A 39 -23.02 0.47 -21.15
N ALA A 40 -22.39 1.38 -20.43
CA ALA A 40 -22.33 2.77 -20.81
C ALA A 40 -21.65 2.88 -22.19
N ALA A 41 -22.27 3.58 -23.11
CA ALA A 41 -21.67 3.81 -24.44
C ALA A 41 -20.31 4.52 -24.27
N PRO A 42 -19.29 4.16 -25.06
CA PRO A 42 -17.98 4.80 -24.99
C PRO A 42 -18.10 6.32 -25.10
N VAL A 43 -17.49 7.05 -24.17
CA VAL A 43 -17.44 8.52 -24.23
C VAL A 43 -16.54 8.90 -25.39
N GLU A 44 -17.02 9.80 -26.27
CA GLU A 44 -16.20 10.31 -27.38
C GLU A 44 -15.02 11.10 -26.81
N SER A 45 -13.78 10.76 -27.19
CA SER A 45 -12.57 11.42 -26.68
C SER A 45 -12.57 12.91 -27.03
N LEU A 46 -12.24 13.73 -26.05
CA LEU A 46 -12.06 15.18 -26.18
C LEU A 46 -10.62 15.58 -26.50
N LEU A 47 -9.68 14.63 -26.45
CA LEU A 47 -8.25 14.88 -26.69
C LEU A 47 -7.99 15.38 -28.11
N GLY A 48 -7.03 16.30 -28.23
CA GLY A 48 -6.67 16.92 -29.51
C GLY A 48 -7.68 17.94 -30.04
N THR A 49 -8.82 18.16 -29.37
CA THR A 49 -9.77 19.20 -29.75
C THR A 49 -9.26 20.62 -29.46
N GLN A 50 -8.49 20.75 -28.37
CA GLN A 50 -7.78 21.97 -27.97
C GLN A 50 -6.61 21.61 -27.01
N PRO A 51 -5.59 22.47 -26.89
CA PRO A 51 -4.54 22.28 -25.88
C PRO A 51 -5.16 22.30 -24.46
N VAL A 52 -4.60 21.45 -23.56
CA VAL A 52 -5.04 21.35 -22.18
C VAL A 52 -3.83 21.33 -21.24
N THR A 53 -3.94 22.03 -20.09
CA THR A 53 -2.94 21.99 -19.04
C THR A 53 -3.54 21.33 -17.80
N ILE A 54 -2.82 20.35 -17.24
CA ILE A 54 -3.16 19.68 -16.00
C ILE A 54 -2.10 19.99 -14.94
N THR A 55 -2.51 20.01 -13.67
CA THR A 55 -1.62 20.18 -12.52
C THR A 55 -1.38 18.84 -11.85
N PHE A 56 -0.11 18.49 -11.67
CA PHE A 56 0.32 17.25 -11.02
C PHE A 56 1.11 17.55 -9.75
N TRP A 57 0.64 17.07 -8.59
CA TRP A 57 1.38 17.13 -7.33
C TRP A 57 2.15 15.83 -7.09
N HIS A 58 3.47 15.94 -6.87
CA HIS A 58 4.31 14.79 -6.58
C HIS A 58 5.19 15.00 -5.34
N CYS A 59 5.65 13.90 -4.78
CA CYS A 59 6.53 13.86 -3.61
C CYS A 59 7.89 13.19 -3.94
N ALA A 60 8.19 13.02 -5.22
CA ALA A 60 9.45 12.43 -5.67
C ALA A 60 10.60 13.41 -5.40
N SER A 61 11.64 12.96 -4.69
CA SER A 61 12.85 13.72 -4.37
C SER A 61 14.10 12.95 -4.77
N ASP A 62 15.25 13.58 -4.67
CA ASP A 62 16.54 12.97 -4.99
C ASP A 62 16.52 12.35 -6.41
N GLU A 63 17.04 11.15 -6.60
CA GLU A 63 17.06 10.46 -7.90
C GLU A 63 15.64 10.25 -8.47
N ALA A 64 14.68 9.89 -7.62
CA ALA A 64 13.28 9.77 -8.06
C ALA A 64 12.70 11.11 -8.56
N GLY A 65 13.14 12.22 -7.98
CA GLY A 65 12.76 13.58 -8.44
C GLY A 65 13.34 13.89 -9.82
N VAL A 66 14.62 13.59 -10.03
CA VAL A 66 15.28 13.77 -11.33
C VAL A 66 14.59 12.96 -12.44
N LEU A 67 14.22 11.71 -12.12
CA LEU A 67 13.48 10.86 -13.05
C LEU A 67 12.07 11.40 -13.33
N MET A 68 11.38 11.89 -12.30
CA MET A 68 10.05 12.48 -12.46
C MET A 68 10.08 13.69 -13.39
N ASP A 69 11.05 14.59 -13.23
CA ASP A 69 11.24 15.75 -14.11
C ASP A 69 11.52 15.30 -15.56
N LYS A 70 12.36 14.28 -15.74
CA LYS A 70 12.63 13.67 -17.05
C LYS A 70 11.34 13.15 -17.71
N TYR A 71 10.52 12.40 -17.00
CA TYR A 71 9.28 11.84 -17.56
C TYR A 71 8.26 12.92 -17.92
N ILE A 72 8.17 13.97 -17.11
CA ILE A 72 7.28 15.10 -17.38
C ILE A 72 7.73 15.86 -18.63
N GLU A 73 9.04 16.14 -18.77
CA GLU A 73 9.61 16.81 -19.95
C GLU A 73 9.40 15.96 -21.21
N GLU A 74 9.66 14.66 -21.12
CA GLU A 74 9.45 13.71 -22.22
C GLU A 74 7.98 13.69 -22.64
N PHE A 75 7.05 13.51 -21.69
CA PHE A 75 5.63 13.51 -21.97
C PHE A 75 5.18 14.83 -22.60
N ASN A 76 5.54 15.97 -22.02
CA ASN A 76 5.17 17.30 -22.53
C ASN A 76 5.66 17.55 -23.95
N SER A 77 6.82 16.98 -24.33
CA SER A 77 7.41 17.18 -25.66
C SER A 77 6.94 16.17 -26.71
N THR A 78 6.42 14.99 -26.29
CA THR A 78 6.15 13.88 -27.21
C THR A 78 4.68 13.52 -27.36
N ASN A 79 3.80 13.90 -26.42
CA ASN A 79 2.38 13.56 -26.54
C ASN A 79 1.72 14.31 -27.71
N GLU A 80 0.88 13.61 -28.48
CA GLU A 80 0.20 14.12 -29.68
C GLU A 80 -1.13 14.83 -29.38
N TYR A 81 -1.54 14.87 -28.11
CA TYR A 81 -2.82 15.41 -27.70
C TYR A 81 -2.79 16.88 -27.30
N GLY A 82 -1.60 17.50 -27.24
CA GLY A 82 -1.42 18.89 -26.80
C GLY A 82 -1.62 19.05 -25.28
N ILE A 83 -1.36 17.98 -24.52
CA ILE A 83 -1.41 18.01 -23.06
C ILE A 83 -0.11 18.63 -22.53
N THR A 84 -0.23 19.56 -21.58
CA THR A 84 0.89 20.09 -20.80
C THR A 84 0.70 19.75 -19.35
N VAL A 85 1.65 19.06 -18.75
CA VAL A 85 1.69 18.76 -17.31
C VAL A 85 2.48 19.84 -16.60
N ASN A 86 1.82 20.56 -15.69
CA ASN A 86 2.43 21.49 -14.75
C ASN A 86 2.66 20.75 -13.41
N ALA A 87 3.88 20.29 -13.20
CA ALA A 87 4.22 19.54 -11.99
C ALA A 87 4.59 20.47 -10.84
N VAL A 88 4.18 20.10 -9.62
CA VAL A 88 4.45 20.83 -8.39
C VAL A 88 4.95 19.86 -7.33
N TYR A 89 6.20 20.00 -6.93
CA TYR A 89 6.77 19.24 -5.82
C TYR A 89 6.18 19.70 -4.49
N GLN A 90 5.63 18.78 -3.70
CA GLN A 90 4.90 19.06 -2.47
C GLN A 90 5.67 18.69 -1.19
N GLY A 91 6.97 18.43 -1.28
CA GLY A 91 7.76 17.95 -0.15
C GLY A 91 7.54 16.47 0.15
N GLN A 92 7.53 16.10 1.42
CA GLN A 92 7.27 14.73 1.84
C GLN A 92 5.77 14.39 1.72
N TYR A 93 5.43 13.10 1.67
CA TYR A 93 4.03 12.66 1.66
C TYR A 93 3.19 13.22 2.81
N SER A 94 3.80 13.38 4.00
CA SER A 94 3.14 14.01 5.16
C SER A 94 2.78 15.47 4.93
N ASP A 95 3.61 16.21 4.18
CA ASP A 95 3.38 17.62 3.86
C ASP A 95 2.23 17.73 2.85
N ALA A 96 2.29 16.93 1.79
CA ALA A 96 1.25 16.84 0.76
C ALA A 96 -0.11 16.43 1.36
N SER A 97 -0.13 15.42 2.24
CA SER A 97 -1.35 14.97 2.92
C SER A 97 -1.91 16.02 3.88
N THR A 98 -1.03 16.80 4.55
CA THR A 98 -1.44 17.91 5.42
C THR A 98 -2.06 19.04 4.60
N LEU A 99 -1.45 19.41 3.47
CA LEU A 99 -1.99 20.41 2.56
C LEU A 99 -3.34 19.97 1.98
N LEU A 100 -3.44 18.72 1.50
CA LEU A 100 -4.69 18.16 1.01
C LEU A 100 -5.81 18.26 2.04
N LYS A 101 -5.54 17.88 3.29
CA LYS A 101 -6.49 17.97 4.40
C LYS A 101 -6.91 19.41 4.67
N ALA A 102 -5.99 20.36 4.62
CA ALA A 102 -6.28 21.79 4.84
C ALA A 102 -7.20 22.36 3.75
N ILE A 103 -6.93 22.05 2.48
CA ILE A 103 -7.75 22.48 1.34
C ILE A 103 -9.16 21.92 1.45
N ILE A 104 -9.30 20.61 1.71
CA ILE A 104 -10.62 19.96 1.82
C ILE A 104 -11.41 20.53 3.00
N SER A 105 -10.77 20.68 4.17
CA SER A 105 -11.41 21.24 5.37
C SER A 105 -11.80 22.70 5.20
N GLY A 106 -11.05 23.47 4.40
CA GLY A 106 -11.34 24.85 4.05
C GLY A 106 -12.40 25.01 2.96
N GLY A 107 -12.73 23.95 2.22
CA GLY A 107 -13.63 24.00 1.06
C GLY A 107 -13.05 24.68 -0.17
N ASN A 108 -11.72 24.84 -0.24
CA ASN A 108 -10.99 25.54 -1.32
C ASN A 108 -10.68 24.55 -2.47
N PHE A 109 -11.68 23.90 -2.99
CA PHE A 109 -11.51 22.80 -3.97
C PHE A 109 -10.88 23.23 -5.30
N GLU A 110 -10.86 24.52 -5.61
CA GLU A 110 -10.17 25.10 -6.77
C GLU A 110 -8.63 25.04 -6.65
N GLU A 111 -8.11 24.79 -5.46
CA GLU A 111 -6.67 24.62 -5.20
C GLU A 111 -6.22 23.15 -5.37
N LEU A 112 -7.17 22.20 -5.56
CA LEU A 112 -6.83 20.79 -5.78
C LEU A 112 -6.14 20.61 -7.14
N PRO A 113 -5.14 19.70 -7.23
CA PRO A 113 -4.54 19.34 -8.51
C PRO A 113 -5.50 18.46 -9.33
N ASP A 114 -5.17 18.22 -10.59
CA ASP A 114 -5.85 17.22 -11.42
C ASP A 114 -5.38 15.80 -11.07
N LEU A 115 -4.11 15.65 -10.76
CA LEU A 115 -3.46 14.39 -10.42
C LEU A 115 -2.53 14.59 -9.23
N MET A 116 -2.46 13.60 -8.34
CA MET A 116 -1.60 13.61 -7.16
C MET A 116 -0.93 12.26 -6.95
N GLN A 117 0.35 12.28 -6.60
CA GLN A 117 1.04 11.14 -6.01
C GLN A 117 0.63 11.03 -4.54
N LEU A 118 -0.16 10.00 -4.21
CA LEU A 118 -0.80 9.81 -2.91
C LEU A 118 -0.22 8.60 -2.18
N ASP A 119 0.08 8.76 -0.90
CA ASP A 119 0.46 7.67 -0.01
C ASP A 119 -0.73 7.20 0.86
N ALA A 120 -0.49 6.17 1.69
CA ALA A 120 -1.53 5.60 2.54
C ALA A 120 -2.12 6.61 3.55
N THR A 121 -1.36 7.64 3.98
CA THR A 121 -1.82 8.62 4.97
C THR A 121 -2.87 9.57 4.41
N GLY A 122 -2.83 9.84 3.11
CA GLY A 122 -3.79 10.69 2.42
C GLY A 122 -5.06 9.96 1.94
N LYS A 123 -5.07 8.62 1.93
CA LYS A 123 -6.11 7.80 1.30
C LYS A 123 -7.53 8.12 1.77
N MET A 124 -7.78 8.15 3.08
CA MET A 124 -9.09 8.46 3.63
C MET A 124 -9.51 9.91 3.35
N THR A 125 -8.58 10.86 3.46
CA THR A 125 -8.83 12.27 3.17
C THR A 125 -9.23 12.45 1.70
N TYR A 126 -8.52 11.80 0.79
CA TYR A 126 -8.82 11.82 -0.64
C TYR A 126 -10.22 11.24 -0.92
N TYR A 127 -10.51 10.03 -0.42
CA TYR A 127 -11.81 9.39 -0.64
C TYR A 127 -12.97 10.22 -0.09
N ASN A 128 -12.85 10.72 1.14
CA ASN A 128 -13.90 11.49 1.82
C ASN A 128 -14.01 12.94 1.30
N SER A 129 -13.16 13.38 0.39
CA SER A 129 -13.18 14.75 -0.15
C SER A 129 -14.44 15.07 -0.97
N GLY A 130 -15.12 14.04 -1.49
CA GLY A 130 -16.18 14.20 -2.50
C GLY A 130 -15.65 14.72 -3.85
N LYS A 131 -14.30 14.75 -4.02
CA LYS A 131 -13.60 15.19 -5.22
C LYS A 131 -12.71 14.09 -5.83
N ALA A 132 -12.72 12.90 -5.26
CA ALA A 132 -12.02 11.76 -5.84
C ALA A 132 -12.64 11.38 -7.19
N PHE A 133 -11.82 11.29 -8.24
CA PHE A 133 -12.17 10.67 -9.50
C PHE A 133 -11.43 9.32 -9.55
N THR A 134 -12.12 8.24 -9.23
CA THR A 134 -11.49 6.94 -9.01
C THR A 134 -11.00 6.30 -10.30
N VAL A 135 -10.08 5.35 -10.18
CA VAL A 135 -9.62 4.57 -11.34
C VAL A 135 -10.77 3.80 -11.99
N ASP A 136 -11.73 3.29 -11.20
CA ASP A 136 -12.91 2.63 -11.75
C ASP A 136 -13.72 3.57 -12.66
N GLN A 137 -13.88 4.83 -12.25
CA GLN A 137 -14.55 5.85 -13.06
C GLN A 137 -13.74 6.20 -14.31
N ALA A 138 -12.42 6.33 -14.18
CA ALA A 138 -11.54 6.61 -15.33
C ALA A 138 -11.50 5.44 -16.32
N VAL A 139 -11.45 4.19 -15.84
CA VAL A 139 -11.53 2.99 -16.68
C VAL A 139 -12.86 2.93 -17.41
N ALA A 140 -13.97 3.16 -16.71
CA ALA A 140 -15.29 3.16 -17.33
C ALA A 140 -15.47 4.25 -18.41
N ALA A 141 -14.80 5.39 -18.23
CA ALA A 141 -14.91 6.53 -19.14
C ALA A 141 -13.93 6.48 -20.32
N TYR A 142 -12.69 6.02 -20.10
CA TYR A 142 -11.58 6.30 -21.01
C TYR A 142 -10.73 5.06 -21.39
N ALA A 143 -10.96 3.89 -20.79
CA ALA A 143 -10.07 2.74 -20.97
C ALA A 143 -10.72 1.57 -21.70
N GLU A 144 -9.86 0.76 -22.32
CA GLU A 144 -10.28 -0.54 -22.86
C GLU A 144 -10.39 -1.58 -21.73
N PRO A 145 -11.30 -2.56 -21.82
CA PRO A 145 -11.37 -3.66 -20.87
C PRO A 145 -10.03 -4.38 -20.68
N GLY A 146 -9.68 -4.69 -19.43
CA GLY A 146 -8.45 -5.40 -19.10
C GLY A 146 -7.19 -4.50 -18.99
N CYS A 147 -7.31 -3.19 -19.07
CA CYS A 147 -6.17 -2.26 -18.93
C CYS A 147 -5.43 -2.38 -17.58
N LEU A 148 -6.05 -2.98 -16.56
CA LEU A 148 -5.44 -3.22 -15.25
C LEU A 148 -4.85 -4.64 -15.10
N ASP A 149 -5.01 -5.54 -16.07
CA ASP A 149 -4.60 -6.95 -15.96
C ASP A 149 -3.08 -7.13 -15.87
N THR A 150 -2.32 -6.13 -16.32
CA THR A 150 -0.84 -6.14 -16.26
C THR A 150 -0.29 -5.68 -14.92
N TYR A 151 -1.13 -5.29 -13.95
CA TYR A 151 -0.65 -4.81 -12.66
C TYR A 151 -0.56 -5.92 -11.62
N LEU A 152 0.42 -5.82 -10.72
CA LEU A 152 0.49 -6.67 -9.54
C LEU A 152 -0.79 -6.55 -8.73
N SER A 153 -1.50 -7.65 -8.52
CA SER A 153 -2.78 -7.67 -7.81
C SER A 153 -2.66 -7.17 -6.36
N ALA A 154 -1.56 -7.48 -5.66
CA ALA A 154 -1.30 -6.96 -4.33
C ALA A 154 -1.13 -5.43 -4.32
N ALA A 155 -0.48 -4.87 -5.36
CA ALA A 155 -0.29 -3.44 -5.49
C ALA A 155 -1.62 -2.71 -5.77
N LEU A 156 -2.44 -3.24 -6.71
CA LEU A 156 -3.79 -2.71 -6.94
C LEU A 156 -4.64 -2.76 -5.66
N ALA A 157 -4.67 -3.93 -5.02
CA ALA A 157 -5.46 -4.15 -3.83
C ALA A 157 -5.11 -3.21 -2.66
N ASN A 158 -3.84 -2.78 -2.55
CA ASN A 158 -3.44 -1.81 -1.52
C ASN A 158 -4.08 -0.43 -1.73
N TRP A 159 -4.42 -0.07 -2.96
CA TRP A 159 -5.02 1.22 -3.29
C TRP A 159 -6.55 1.17 -3.48
N GLN A 160 -7.17 0.08 -3.02
CA GLN A 160 -8.62 -0.01 -2.85
C GLN A 160 -9.04 0.56 -1.49
N PHE A 161 -10.21 1.18 -1.48
CA PHE A 161 -10.88 1.64 -0.26
C PHE A 161 -12.40 1.64 -0.49
N ALA A 162 -13.14 1.07 0.44
CA ALA A 162 -14.60 0.97 0.38
C ALA A 162 -15.14 0.47 -0.97
N GLY A 163 -14.45 -0.52 -1.56
CA GLY A 163 -14.82 -1.12 -2.86
C GLY A 163 -14.40 -0.34 -4.10
N SER A 164 -13.74 0.82 -3.96
CA SER A 164 -13.27 1.64 -5.09
C SER A 164 -11.76 1.56 -5.26
N GLN A 165 -11.28 1.51 -6.50
CA GLN A 165 -9.86 1.63 -6.86
C GLN A 165 -9.47 3.12 -6.89
N LEU A 166 -8.78 3.60 -5.85
CA LEU A 166 -8.52 5.03 -5.65
C LEU A 166 -7.40 5.59 -6.52
N GLY A 167 -6.45 4.76 -6.91
CA GLY A 167 -5.31 5.19 -7.72
C GLY A 167 -4.61 4.02 -8.40
N LEU A 168 -3.80 4.32 -9.43
CA LEU A 168 -2.87 3.36 -10.02
C LEU A 168 -1.59 3.27 -9.19
N PRO A 169 -1.11 2.06 -8.85
CA PRO A 169 0.15 1.90 -8.13
C PRO A 169 1.31 2.58 -8.87
N PHE A 170 2.08 3.39 -8.13
CA PHE A 170 3.30 4.03 -8.61
C PHE A 170 4.29 4.14 -7.44
N ALA A 171 5.58 4.03 -7.69
CA ALA A 171 6.59 3.97 -6.64
C ALA A 171 6.25 2.91 -5.56
N THR A 172 5.92 1.70 -6.01
CA THR A 172 5.56 0.58 -5.14
C THR A 172 6.78 0.05 -4.41
N SER A 173 6.65 -0.18 -3.12
CA SER A 173 7.68 -0.80 -2.28
C SER A 173 7.06 -1.78 -1.29
N THR A 174 7.91 -2.52 -0.60
CA THR A 174 7.53 -3.36 0.54
C THR A 174 8.69 -3.40 1.53
N THR A 175 8.48 -3.90 2.73
CA THR A 175 9.57 -4.07 3.69
C THR A 175 10.31 -5.37 3.40
N VAL A 176 11.64 -5.29 3.36
CA VAL A 176 12.56 -6.43 3.19
C VAL A 176 13.63 -6.41 4.29
N SER A 177 14.41 -7.47 4.39
CA SER A 177 15.53 -7.58 5.32
C SER A 177 16.85 -7.47 4.56
N TYR A 178 17.77 -6.63 5.06
CA TYR A 178 19.12 -6.43 4.53
C TYR A 178 20.10 -7.10 5.45
N TYR A 179 21.16 -7.65 4.90
CA TYR A 179 22.16 -8.44 5.62
C TYR A 179 23.59 -8.08 5.22
N ASN A 180 24.48 -7.98 6.21
CA ASN A 180 25.90 -8.01 6.00
C ASN A 180 26.34 -9.47 5.88
N MET A 181 26.53 -9.94 4.65
CA MET A 181 26.82 -11.34 4.35
C MET A 181 28.20 -11.78 4.89
N ASP A 182 29.14 -10.83 5.01
CA ASP A 182 30.47 -11.13 5.55
C ASP A 182 30.38 -11.44 7.05
N LEU A 183 29.61 -10.67 7.83
CA LEU A 183 29.36 -10.94 9.24
C LEU A 183 28.57 -12.23 9.46
N LEU A 184 27.57 -12.52 8.62
CA LEU A 184 26.85 -13.80 8.67
C LEU A 184 27.79 -14.97 8.45
N LYS A 185 28.66 -14.89 7.45
CA LYS A 185 29.66 -15.92 7.16
C LYS A 185 30.66 -16.09 8.30
N GLU A 186 31.12 -14.99 8.89
CA GLU A 186 31.99 -14.99 10.06
C GLU A 186 31.29 -15.65 11.27
N ALA A 187 29.99 -15.38 11.46
CA ALA A 187 29.14 -16.05 12.42
C ALA A 187 28.89 -17.54 12.11
N GLY A 188 29.27 -18.01 10.91
CA GLY A 188 29.13 -19.41 10.48
C GLY A 188 27.77 -19.71 9.84
N TRP A 189 27.09 -18.68 9.38
CA TRP A 189 25.81 -18.79 8.68
C TRP A 189 26.03 -18.72 7.17
N ASP A 190 25.51 -19.69 6.46
CA ASP A 190 25.51 -19.80 4.99
C ASP A 190 24.16 -19.40 4.37
N LYS A 191 23.17 -19.10 5.22
CA LYS A 191 21.83 -18.61 4.86
C LYS A 191 21.48 -17.43 5.73
N VAL A 192 20.60 -16.57 5.24
CA VAL A 192 20.07 -15.43 6.00
C VAL A 192 19.07 -15.89 7.07
N PRO A 193 18.98 -15.21 8.22
CA PRO A 193 17.90 -15.41 9.19
C PRO A 193 16.53 -15.15 8.55
N GLU A 194 15.56 -16.01 8.81
CA GLU A 194 14.20 -15.90 8.28
C GLU A 194 13.15 -15.61 9.36
N THR A 195 13.49 -15.89 10.63
CA THR A 195 12.54 -15.77 11.76
C THR A 195 13.17 -15.05 12.94
N PHE A 196 12.34 -14.59 13.88
CA PHE A 196 12.82 -14.00 15.13
C PHE A 196 13.68 -14.98 15.95
N ASP A 197 13.36 -16.27 15.94
CA ASP A 197 14.19 -17.30 16.56
C ASP A 197 15.56 -17.41 15.89
N ASP A 198 15.64 -17.21 14.57
CA ASP A 198 16.92 -17.19 13.86
C ASP A 198 17.77 -16.01 14.30
N VAL A 199 17.16 -14.84 14.54
CA VAL A 199 17.88 -13.64 15.05
C VAL A 199 18.49 -13.93 16.42
N ILE A 200 17.74 -14.59 17.31
CA ILE A 200 18.25 -15.00 18.63
C ILE A 200 19.42 -15.99 18.47
N ARG A 201 19.28 -17.00 17.61
CA ARG A 201 20.34 -17.97 17.36
C ARG A 201 21.60 -17.32 16.76
N LEU A 202 21.41 -16.43 15.78
CA LEU A 202 22.51 -15.68 15.19
C LEU A 202 23.29 -14.89 16.26
N TYR A 203 22.58 -14.20 17.16
CA TYR A 203 23.22 -13.50 18.26
C TYR A 203 24.05 -14.42 19.15
N GLN A 204 23.53 -15.60 19.51
CA GLN A 204 24.23 -16.59 20.32
C GLN A 204 25.49 -17.11 19.62
N ASP A 205 25.42 -17.40 18.32
CA ASP A 205 26.54 -17.86 17.52
C ASP A 205 27.63 -16.79 17.38
N MET A 206 27.23 -15.53 17.23
CA MET A 206 28.14 -14.39 17.20
C MET A 206 28.87 -14.23 18.54
N GLN A 207 28.14 -14.29 19.66
CA GLN A 207 28.75 -14.24 21.01
C GLN A 207 29.73 -15.38 21.22
N ALA A 208 29.41 -16.60 20.78
CA ALA A 208 30.30 -17.74 20.90
C ALA A 208 31.60 -17.58 20.11
N LYS A 209 31.60 -16.74 19.08
CA LYS A 209 32.77 -16.42 18.23
C LYS A 209 33.46 -15.11 18.63
N GLY A 210 32.96 -14.40 19.64
CA GLY A 210 33.50 -13.14 20.12
C GLY A 210 33.27 -11.96 19.19
N LEU A 211 32.27 -12.04 18.30
CA LEU A 211 31.86 -10.93 17.47
C LEU A 211 31.07 -9.92 18.30
N THR A 212 31.28 -8.63 18.06
CA THR A 212 30.75 -7.54 18.91
C THR A 212 29.73 -6.67 18.22
N GLN A 213 29.52 -6.89 16.92
CA GLN A 213 28.49 -6.16 16.15
C GLN A 213 27.08 -6.48 16.68
N LYS A 214 26.18 -5.54 16.49
CA LYS A 214 24.76 -5.72 16.83
C LYS A 214 24.07 -6.55 15.76
N VAL A 215 23.03 -7.31 16.13
CA VAL A 215 22.33 -8.16 15.18
C VAL A 215 21.21 -7.40 14.48
N LEU A 216 20.21 -6.92 15.23
CA LEU A 216 19.05 -6.21 14.70
C LEU A 216 18.79 -4.95 15.51
N GLN A 217 18.49 -3.84 14.82
CA GLN A 217 17.96 -2.62 15.42
C GLN A 217 16.65 -2.26 14.71
N ALA A 218 15.54 -2.21 15.43
CA ALA A 218 14.23 -1.88 14.90
C ALA A 218 13.26 -1.46 16.01
N VAL A 219 12.25 -0.65 15.66
CA VAL A 219 11.14 -0.27 16.54
C VAL A 219 9.83 -0.59 15.80
N PRO A 220 8.91 -1.34 16.41
CA PRO A 220 7.60 -1.59 15.81
C PRO A 220 6.80 -0.29 15.68
N ASN A 221 6.07 -0.20 14.58
CA ASN A 221 5.16 0.90 14.29
C ASN A 221 3.96 0.37 13.49
N THR A 222 3.02 1.21 13.10
CA THR A 222 1.80 0.75 12.42
C THR A 222 2.07 -0.11 11.18
N PRO A 223 2.92 0.29 10.20
CA PRO A 223 3.25 -0.55 9.05
C PRO A 223 3.91 -1.89 9.40
N THR A 224 4.91 -1.86 10.29
CA THR A 224 5.64 -3.09 10.65
C THR A 224 4.78 -4.03 11.49
N LEU A 225 3.95 -3.51 12.39
CA LEU A 225 2.99 -4.31 13.14
C LEU A 225 1.97 -4.96 12.20
N ALA A 226 1.45 -4.21 11.20
CA ALA A 226 0.55 -4.77 10.20
C ALA A 226 1.17 -5.94 9.44
N ASN A 227 2.46 -5.86 9.10
CA ASN A 227 3.18 -6.94 8.45
C ASN A 227 3.23 -8.18 9.33
N TRP A 228 3.69 -8.06 10.58
CA TRP A 228 3.86 -9.20 11.48
C TRP A 228 2.53 -9.81 11.93
N LEU A 229 1.51 -8.99 12.18
CA LEU A 229 0.18 -9.52 12.48
C LEU A 229 -0.46 -10.18 11.24
N GLY A 230 -0.24 -9.60 10.05
CA GLY A 230 -0.64 -10.22 8.78
C GLY A 230 -0.01 -11.59 8.56
N GLN A 231 1.27 -11.77 8.90
CA GLN A 231 1.94 -13.08 8.88
C GLN A 231 1.31 -14.10 9.84
N LEU A 232 0.71 -13.62 10.95
CA LEU A 232 -0.04 -14.42 11.91
C LEU A 232 -1.53 -14.62 11.50
N GLY A 233 -1.92 -14.17 10.31
CA GLY A 233 -3.29 -14.27 9.81
C GLY A 233 -4.27 -13.30 10.49
N SER A 234 -3.79 -12.18 11.03
CA SER A 234 -4.60 -11.19 11.75
C SER A 234 -4.49 -9.80 11.11
N TYR A 235 -5.55 -9.02 11.28
CA TYR A 235 -5.52 -7.58 11.06
C TYR A 235 -5.20 -6.84 12.38
N VAL A 236 -4.69 -5.63 12.27
CA VAL A 236 -4.53 -4.72 13.44
C VAL A 236 -5.89 -4.18 13.87
N VAL A 237 -6.69 -3.73 12.90
CA VAL A 237 -8.02 -3.16 13.09
C VAL A 237 -9.06 -3.87 12.22
N ASN A 238 -10.35 -3.70 12.53
CA ASN A 238 -11.46 -4.20 11.72
C ASN A 238 -11.50 -3.58 10.32
N GLU A 239 -12.51 -3.89 9.50
CA GLU A 239 -12.64 -3.46 8.11
C GLU A 239 -11.39 -3.81 7.27
N LYS A 240 -10.80 -5.01 7.48
CA LYS A 240 -9.55 -5.46 6.84
C LYS A 240 -8.44 -4.40 6.90
N ASN A 241 -8.06 -4.03 8.09
CA ASN A 241 -7.14 -2.93 8.37
C ASN A 241 -7.64 -1.57 7.87
N GLY A 242 -8.95 -1.34 7.90
CA GLY A 242 -9.57 -0.10 7.47
C GLY A 242 -9.64 0.08 5.95
N SER A 243 -9.43 -0.98 5.15
CA SER A 243 -9.50 -0.89 3.69
C SER A 243 -10.93 -0.99 3.15
N GLU A 244 -11.87 -1.57 3.89
CA GLU A 244 -13.28 -1.70 3.51
C GLU A 244 -14.17 -0.58 4.09
N GLY A 245 -13.65 0.19 5.05
CA GLY A 245 -14.38 1.28 5.68
C GLY A 245 -13.59 1.91 6.83
N THR A 246 -14.19 2.85 7.55
CA THR A 246 -13.58 3.47 8.72
C THR A 246 -13.41 2.45 9.84
N ALA A 247 -12.17 2.18 10.23
CA ALA A 247 -11.86 1.30 11.34
C ALA A 247 -12.35 1.90 12.67
N THR A 248 -13.02 1.08 13.49
CA THR A 248 -13.60 1.45 14.77
C THR A 248 -13.19 0.54 15.93
N GLU A 249 -12.61 -0.62 15.64
CA GLU A 249 -12.26 -1.65 16.62
C GLU A 249 -10.90 -2.27 16.29
N LEU A 250 -10.20 -2.71 17.34
CA LEU A 250 -9.00 -3.52 17.21
C LEU A 250 -9.38 -4.97 16.88
N ALA A 251 -8.69 -5.57 15.89
CA ALA A 251 -8.95 -6.95 15.47
C ALA A 251 -7.92 -7.95 15.99
N CYS A 252 -6.80 -7.47 16.56
CA CYS A 252 -5.65 -8.29 16.94
C CYS A 252 -5.63 -8.73 18.41
N ILE A 253 -6.65 -8.35 19.19
CA ILE A 253 -6.67 -8.60 20.64
C ILE A 253 -7.27 -9.97 20.94
N ASP A 254 -8.53 -10.18 20.58
CA ASP A 254 -9.29 -11.38 20.94
C ASP A 254 -8.72 -12.67 20.33
N ASN A 255 -8.06 -12.56 19.19
CA ASN A 255 -7.40 -13.70 18.55
C ASN A 255 -5.97 -13.96 19.07
N GLY A 256 -5.48 -13.12 20.00
CA GLY A 256 -4.16 -13.24 20.63
C GLY A 256 -2.97 -12.86 19.74
N ALA A 257 -3.18 -12.31 18.54
CA ALA A 257 -2.09 -12.03 17.61
C ALA A 257 -1.12 -10.94 18.13
N LEU A 258 -1.65 -9.88 18.79
CA LEU A 258 -0.80 -8.87 19.39
C LEU A 258 0.07 -9.46 20.51
N ALA A 259 -0.51 -10.29 21.41
CA ALA A 259 0.22 -10.96 22.48
C ALA A 259 1.31 -11.90 21.94
N ALA A 260 1.00 -12.66 20.89
CA ALA A 260 1.95 -13.54 20.23
C ALA A 260 3.15 -12.77 19.64
N PHE A 261 2.89 -11.67 18.95
CA PHE A 261 3.94 -10.79 18.42
C PHE A 261 4.80 -10.21 19.56
N LEU A 262 4.18 -9.60 20.58
CA LEU A 262 4.90 -8.97 21.69
C LEU A 262 5.76 -9.97 22.46
N THR A 263 5.28 -11.22 22.62
CA THR A 263 6.05 -12.30 23.26
C THR A 263 7.35 -12.57 22.49
N GLN A 264 7.28 -12.70 21.18
CA GLN A 264 8.46 -12.97 20.35
C GLN A 264 9.40 -11.76 20.26
N TRP A 265 8.84 -10.56 20.19
CA TRP A 265 9.61 -9.31 20.19
C TRP A 265 10.40 -9.13 21.47
N LYS A 266 9.74 -9.33 22.64
CA LYS A 266 10.38 -9.29 23.94
C LYS A 266 11.44 -10.38 24.09
N ALA A 267 11.24 -11.57 23.57
CA ALA A 267 12.22 -12.64 23.60
C ALA A 267 13.52 -12.29 22.87
N MET A 268 13.45 -11.62 21.71
CA MET A 268 14.66 -11.12 21.03
C MET A 268 15.39 -10.05 21.84
N TYR A 269 14.64 -9.13 22.48
CA TYR A 269 15.22 -8.09 23.32
C TYR A 269 15.88 -8.67 24.58
N ASP A 270 15.20 -9.54 25.31
CA ASP A 270 15.69 -10.20 26.51
C ASP A 270 16.93 -11.08 26.24
N ALA A 271 17.02 -11.66 25.05
CA ALA A 271 18.19 -12.39 24.58
C ALA A 271 19.38 -11.47 24.23
N GLY A 272 19.19 -10.16 24.08
CA GLY A 272 20.18 -9.20 23.64
C GLY A 272 20.40 -9.15 22.12
N ALA A 273 19.53 -9.80 21.35
CA ALA A 273 19.62 -9.87 19.90
C ALA A 273 18.99 -8.66 19.19
N LEU A 274 18.15 -7.90 19.89
CA LEU A 274 17.42 -6.74 19.40
C LEU A 274 17.79 -5.47 20.18
N ILE A 275 18.00 -4.37 19.46
CA ILE A 275 18.00 -3.01 19.99
C ILE A 275 16.69 -2.34 19.58
N ASN A 276 15.89 -1.90 20.55
CA ASN A 276 14.61 -1.23 20.29
C ASN A 276 14.81 0.27 20.08
N GLU A 277 15.49 0.63 19.00
CA GLU A 277 15.79 2.01 18.60
C GLU A 277 15.62 2.18 17.10
N SER A 278 15.36 3.42 16.67
CA SER A 278 15.36 3.80 15.25
C SER A 278 16.78 4.06 14.74
N GLY A 279 16.93 4.27 13.41
CA GLY A 279 18.22 4.65 12.82
C GLY A 279 19.11 3.47 12.41
N SER A 280 18.55 2.30 12.18
CA SER A 280 19.29 1.09 11.77
C SER A 280 20.12 1.24 10.48
N ALA A 281 19.70 2.13 9.56
CA ALA A 281 20.36 2.27 8.25
C ALA A 281 21.81 2.78 8.38
N ASP A 282 22.05 3.78 9.21
CA ASP A 282 23.40 4.35 9.39
C ASP A 282 24.34 3.31 10.03
N MET A 283 23.88 2.57 11.03
CA MET A 283 24.67 1.51 11.66
C MET A 283 24.94 0.35 10.68
N PHE A 284 23.95 -0.02 9.85
CA PHE A 284 24.15 -1.06 8.86
C PHE A 284 25.19 -0.65 7.81
N ILE A 285 25.07 0.55 7.27
CA ILE A 285 26.03 1.09 6.28
C ILE A 285 27.44 1.20 6.87
N ALA A 286 27.57 1.53 8.15
CA ALA A 286 28.85 1.56 8.86
C ALA A 286 29.45 0.16 9.13
N GLY A 287 28.68 -0.93 8.94
CA GLY A 287 29.10 -2.30 9.23
C GLY A 287 28.98 -2.70 10.71
N ASP A 288 28.33 -1.89 11.54
CA ASP A 288 28.13 -2.12 12.97
C ASP A 288 26.89 -2.97 13.27
N LEU A 289 26.05 -3.22 12.26
CA LEU A 289 24.81 -3.99 12.33
C LEU A 289 24.83 -5.14 11.33
N VAL A 290 24.46 -6.36 11.76
CA VAL A 290 24.43 -7.53 10.86
C VAL A 290 23.27 -7.48 9.93
N MET A 291 22.11 -7.05 10.42
CA MET A 291 20.88 -6.97 9.62
C MET A 291 20.02 -5.78 10.02
N MET A 292 19.27 -5.28 9.05
CA MET A 292 18.21 -4.30 9.27
C MET A 292 16.96 -4.68 8.48
N THR A 293 15.81 -4.19 8.90
CA THR A 293 14.58 -4.20 8.09
C THR A 293 14.32 -2.81 7.56
N ASN A 294 14.08 -2.69 6.26
CA ASN A 294 13.84 -1.39 5.63
C ASN A 294 13.03 -1.54 4.34
N SER A 295 12.58 -0.43 3.77
CA SER A 295 11.91 -0.41 2.47
C SER A 295 12.79 -1.02 1.37
N SER A 296 12.18 -1.74 0.45
CA SER A 296 12.85 -2.23 -0.77
C SER A 296 13.40 -1.11 -1.66
N SER A 297 12.80 0.09 -1.60
CA SER A 297 13.30 1.26 -2.33
C SER A 297 14.68 1.74 -1.87
N ASN A 298 15.18 1.21 -0.74
CA ASN A 298 16.53 1.50 -0.26
C ASN A 298 17.60 0.53 -0.82
N VAL A 299 17.26 -0.42 -1.70
CA VAL A 299 18.25 -1.36 -2.25
C VAL A 299 19.37 -0.60 -2.97
N ALA A 300 19.03 0.29 -3.92
CA ALA A 300 20.01 1.09 -4.64
C ALA A 300 20.83 2.01 -3.71
N PRO A 301 20.23 2.86 -2.86
CA PRO A 301 20.94 3.71 -1.93
C PRO A 301 21.85 2.94 -0.94
N VAL A 302 21.44 1.77 -0.48
CA VAL A 302 22.26 0.95 0.44
C VAL A 302 23.46 0.37 -0.28
N LEU A 303 23.28 -0.20 -1.48
CA LEU A 303 24.39 -0.72 -2.29
C LEU A 303 25.42 0.38 -2.60
N GLU A 304 24.94 1.56 -3.00
CA GLU A 304 25.79 2.71 -3.29
C GLU A 304 26.60 3.17 -2.04
N LYS A 305 25.93 3.34 -0.90
CA LYS A 305 26.56 3.84 0.31
C LYS A 305 27.51 2.84 0.97
N VAL A 306 27.19 1.55 0.92
CA VAL A 306 28.10 0.48 1.36
C VAL A 306 29.32 0.39 0.45
N ASN A 307 29.16 0.69 -0.84
CA ASN A 307 30.23 0.83 -1.83
C ASN A 307 31.26 -0.31 -1.78
N GLY A 308 30.79 -1.56 -1.63
CA GLY A 308 31.65 -2.75 -1.59
C GLY A 308 32.47 -2.94 -0.31
N ALA A 309 32.20 -2.19 0.78
CA ALA A 309 32.86 -2.38 2.06
C ALA A 309 32.56 -3.78 2.65
N PHE A 310 31.41 -4.35 2.32
CA PHE A 310 31.01 -5.73 2.59
C PHE A 310 29.94 -6.16 1.56
N GLU A 311 29.71 -7.47 1.46
CA GLU A 311 28.65 -8.02 0.61
C GLU A 311 27.27 -7.78 1.22
N VAL A 312 26.38 -7.04 0.50
CA VAL A 312 24.99 -6.78 0.92
C VAL A 312 24.08 -7.87 0.39
N GLY A 313 23.49 -8.64 1.28
CA GLY A 313 22.38 -9.53 0.99
C GLY A 313 21.03 -8.84 1.22
N VAL A 314 20.01 -9.28 0.45
CA VAL A 314 18.60 -8.91 0.70
C VAL A 314 17.79 -10.20 0.78
N GLY A 315 16.92 -10.30 1.77
CA GLY A 315 16.01 -11.43 1.96
C GLY A 315 14.59 -10.93 2.19
N LYS A 316 13.63 -11.84 2.13
CA LYS A 316 12.25 -11.54 2.49
C LYS A 316 12.17 -10.98 3.91
N TYR A 317 11.09 -10.28 4.21
CA TYR A 317 10.85 -9.73 5.54
C TYR A 317 10.82 -10.84 6.60
N LEU A 318 11.48 -10.59 7.73
CA LEU A 318 11.54 -11.51 8.86
C LEU A 318 10.13 -11.95 9.30
N ARG A 319 9.96 -13.25 9.50
CA ARG A 319 8.74 -13.83 10.05
C ARG A 319 8.77 -13.85 11.58
N VAL A 320 7.60 -13.67 12.18
CA VAL A 320 7.44 -13.78 13.64
C VAL A 320 7.85 -15.16 14.15
N SER A 321 7.53 -16.21 13.39
CA SER A 321 7.86 -17.61 13.70
C SER A 321 7.97 -18.46 12.44
N ALA A 322 8.42 -19.70 12.57
CA ALA A 322 8.53 -20.65 11.46
C ALA A 322 7.15 -21.00 10.85
N ASP A 323 6.09 -20.98 11.66
CA ASP A 323 4.72 -21.29 11.23
C ASP A 323 3.97 -20.07 10.65
N ALA A 324 4.53 -18.87 10.79
CA ALA A 324 3.96 -17.65 10.23
C ALA A 324 4.09 -17.64 8.69
N SER A 325 3.12 -17.04 8.00
CA SER A 325 3.19 -16.90 6.54
C SER A 325 4.29 -15.94 6.12
N ASP A 326 4.83 -16.10 4.92
CA ASP A 326 5.68 -15.11 4.28
C ASP A 326 4.87 -13.85 3.92
N GLY A 327 5.58 -12.75 3.76
CA GLY A 327 5.03 -11.54 3.16
C GLY A 327 5.18 -10.30 4.02
N ALA A 328 5.00 -9.17 3.36
CA ALA A 328 4.81 -7.87 3.96
C ALA A 328 3.85 -7.05 3.08
N THR A 329 3.17 -6.10 3.68
CA THR A 329 2.20 -5.25 2.97
C THR A 329 2.89 -4.39 1.91
N VAL A 330 2.11 -4.00 0.92
CA VAL A 330 2.54 -2.99 -0.06
C VAL A 330 2.64 -1.63 0.63
N ALA A 331 3.69 -0.90 0.30
CA ALA A 331 3.94 0.48 0.69
C ALA A 331 4.24 1.34 -0.56
N GLY A 332 4.62 2.59 -0.33
CA GLY A 332 4.89 3.54 -1.40
C GLY A 332 3.68 4.41 -1.73
N SER A 333 3.43 4.68 -3.01
CA SER A 333 2.39 5.60 -3.45
C SER A 333 1.61 5.10 -4.65
N CYS A 334 0.48 5.75 -4.91
CA CYS A 334 -0.29 5.64 -6.15
C CYS A 334 -0.46 7.00 -6.80
N LEU A 335 -0.94 6.99 -8.03
CA LEU A 335 -1.39 8.17 -8.76
C LEU A 335 -2.91 8.25 -8.65
N SER A 336 -3.44 9.32 -8.09
CA SER A 336 -4.87 9.53 -7.84
C SER A 336 -5.36 10.81 -8.52
N MET A 337 -6.52 10.75 -9.15
CA MET A 337 -7.11 11.85 -9.92
C MET A 337 -8.19 12.57 -9.11
N PHE A 338 -8.32 13.88 -9.31
CA PHE A 338 -9.42 14.66 -8.75
C PHE A 338 -10.46 15.03 -9.82
N ASP A 339 -11.72 15.08 -9.41
CA ASP A 339 -12.80 15.59 -10.26
C ASP A 339 -12.72 17.13 -10.33
N SER A 340 -12.10 17.61 -11.40
CA SER A 340 -12.00 19.05 -11.71
C SER A 340 -13.31 19.64 -12.22
N GLY A 341 -14.32 18.82 -12.55
CA GLY A 341 -15.53 19.25 -13.26
C GLY A 341 -15.32 19.52 -14.77
N ASP A 342 -14.12 19.30 -15.30
CA ASP A 342 -13.73 19.46 -16.70
C ASP A 342 -13.32 18.09 -17.28
N ASP A 343 -14.12 17.56 -18.18
CA ASP A 343 -13.91 16.22 -18.75
C ASP A 343 -12.64 16.11 -19.57
N LEU A 344 -12.21 17.19 -20.26
CA LEU A 344 -10.96 17.18 -21.00
C LEU A 344 -9.74 17.11 -20.06
N ARG A 345 -9.77 17.82 -18.91
CA ARG A 345 -8.70 17.74 -17.92
C ARG A 345 -8.65 16.37 -17.25
N LYS A 346 -9.82 15.74 -16.97
CA LYS A 346 -9.87 14.37 -16.43
C LYS A 346 -9.28 13.35 -17.42
N GLU A 347 -9.67 13.44 -18.69
CA GLU A 347 -9.14 12.55 -19.73
C GLU A 347 -7.62 12.76 -19.95
N ALA A 348 -7.15 14.00 -19.96
CA ALA A 348 -5.74 14.33 -20.05
C ALA A 348 -4.93 13.80 -18.85
N SER A 349 -5.50 13.87 -17.64
CA SER A 349 -4.90 13.31 -16.43
C SER A 349 -4.79 11.79 -16.49
N TRP A 350 -5.82 11.11 -17.03
CA TRP A 350 -5.79 9.68 -17.26
C TRP A 350 -4.68 9.28 -18.23
N VAL A 351 -4.50 9.99 -19.33
CA VAL A 351 -3.43 9.71 -20.30
C VAL A 351 -2.05 9.87 -19.67
N PHE A 352 -1.83 10.94 -18.90
CA PHE A 352 -0.55 11.12 -18.21
C PHE A 352 -0.32 10.05 -17.12
N MET A 353 -1.35 9.69 -16.38
CA MET A 353 -1.29 8.58 -15.42
C MET A 353 -0.90 7.26 -16.08
N GLN A 354 -1.50 6.95 -17.24
CA GLN A 354 -1.17 5.75 -18.03
C GLN A 354 0.28 5.78 -18.54
N TYR A 355 0.77 6.94 -18.95
CA TYR A 355 2.18 7.11 -19.35
C TYR A 355 3.14 6.78 -18.20
N LEU A 356 2.92 7.37 -17.02
CA LEU A 356 3.74 7.07 -15.83
C LEU A 356 3.65 5.61 -15.40
N ALA A 357 2.53 4.98 -15.61
CA ALA A 357 2.27 3.58 -15.28
C ALA A 357 2.64 2.59 -16.41
N SER A 358 3.19 3.07 -17.52
CA SER A 358 3.64 2.22 -18.64
C SER A 358 4.80 1.32 -18.25
N ALA A 359 4.96 0.19 -18.94
CA ALA A 359 6.05 -0.74 -18.70
C ALA A 359 7.44 -0.08 -18.76
N ALA A 360 7.67 0.76 -19.79
CA ALA A 360 8.94 1.42 -19.99
C ALA A 360 9.29 2.39 -18.84
N VAL A 361 8.35 3.26 -18.44
CA VAL A 361 8.55 4.21 -17.32
C VAL A 361 8.73 3.47 -16.00
N GLN A 362 7.90 2.45 -15.73
CA GLN A 362 8.01 1.65 -14.52
C GLN A 362 9.34 0.89 -14.43
N ALA A 363 9.85 0.37 -15.55
CA ALA A 363 11.13 -0.32 -15.62
C ALA A 363 12.31 0.64 -15.39
N ASP A 364 12.31 1.81 -16.04
CA ASP A 364 13.35 2.82 -15.87
C ASP A 364 13.35 3.37 -14.43
N PHE A 365 12.18 3.67 -13.90
CA PHE A 365 12.04 4.13 -12.51
C PHE A 365 12.53 3.09 -11.50
N ALA A 366 12.10 1.83 -11.64
CA ALA A 366 12.49 0.76 -10.75
C ALA A 366 14.00 0.46 -10.82
N ALA A 367 14.59 0.43 -12.02
CA ALA A 367 16.01 0.16 -12.22
C ALA A 367 16.91 1.20 -11.53
N ASN A 368 16.48 2.46 -11.51
CA ASN A 368 17.28 3.56 -10.96
C ASN A 368 17.00 3.90 -9.50
N THR A 369 15.89 3.40 -8.93
CA THR A 369 15.49 3.78 -7.56
C THR A 369 15.39 2.60 -6.58
N GLY A 370 15.23 1.37 -7.08
CA GLY A 370 14.96 0.19 -6.24
C GLY A 370 13.48 0.03 -5.86
N TYR A 371 12.56 0.87 -6.37
CA TYR A 371 11.13 0.59 -6.30
C TYR A 371 10.76 -0.66 -7.10
N ILE A 372 9.60 -1.23 -6.83
CA ILE A 372 9.08 -2.42 -7.49
C ILE A 372 8.22 -1.99 -8.67
N PRO A 373 8.44 -2.52 -9.88
CA PRO A 373 7.52 -2.26 -10.99
C PRO A 373 6.13 -2.79 -10.66
N SER A 374 5.13 -1.92 -10.64
CA SER A 374 3.74 -2.33 -10.42
C SER A 374 3.12 -2.93 -11.68
N ASN A 375 3.56 -2.50 -12.85
CA ASN A 375 3.22 -3.08 -14.14
C ASN A 375 4.16 -4.26 -14.42
N THR A 376 3.61 -5.46 -14.46
CA THR A 376 4.40 -6.70 -14.64
C THR A 376 5.13 -6.78 -15.97
N ALA A 377 4.63 -6.09 -17.01
CA ALA A 377 5.32 -6.03 -18.31
C ALA A 377 6.68 -5.31 -18.22
N ALA A 378 6.90 -4.48 -17.20
CA ALA A 378 8.19 -3.84 -16.95
C ALA A 378 9.33 -4.83 -16.66
N MET A 379 8.99 -6.05 -16.19
CA MET A 379 9.96 -7.12 -15.98
C MET A 379 10.63 -7.58 -17.29
N ASP A 380 10.00 -7.33 -18.43
CA ASP A 380 10.48 -7.69 -19.75
C ASP A 380 11.33 -6.61 -20.42
N GLU A 381 11.37 -5.42 -19.86
CA GLU A 381 12.18 -4.31 -20.36
C GLU A 381 13.68 -4.56 -20.16
N ASP A 382 14.51 -4.25 -21.18
CA ASP A 382 15.95 -4.54 -21.18
C ASP A 382 16.69 -3.84 -20.04
N ILE A 383 16.29 -2.61 -19.68
CA ILE A 383 16.91 -1.86 -18.58
C ILE A 383 16.72 -2.58 -17.25
N TYR A 384 15.53 -3.10 -16.97
CA TYR A 384 15.25 -3.79 -15.72
C TYR A 384 15.92 -5.17 -15.69
N LYS A 385 15.91 -5.92 -16.79
CA LYS A 385 16.67 -7.18 -16.95
C LYS A 385 18.17 -6.98 -16.70
N THR A 386 18.74 -5.88 -17.18
CA THR A 386 20.16 -5.60 -17.00
C THR A 386 20.49 -5.35 -15.53
N VAL A 387 19.74 -4.50 -14.84
CA VAL A 387 20.02 -4.19 -13.42
C VAL A 387 19.76 -5.40 -12.52
N THR A 388 18.72 -6.19 -12.78
CA THR A 388 18.42 -7.38 -11.97
C THR A 388 19.39 -8.55 -12.20
N ALA A 389 20.02 -8.61 -13.36
CA ALA A 389 21.10 -9.57 -13.62
C ALA A 389 22.40 -9.20 -12.88
N GLU A 390 22.69 -7.91 -12.73
CA GLU A 390 23.85 -7.41 -11.99
C GLU A 390 23.58 -7.41 -10.47
N TYR A 391 22.37 -7.00 -10.06
CA TYR A 391 21.93 -6.89 -8.67
C TYR A 391 20.65 -7.69 -8.42
N PRO A 392 20.74 -9.02 -8.23
CA PRO A 392 19.56 -9.87 -8.03
C PRO A 392 18.76 -9.51 -6.76
N GLN A 393 19.32 -8.71 -5.86
CA GLN A 393 18.65 -8.15 -4.68
C GLN A 393 17.36 -7.37 -5.02
N TYR A 394 17.27 -6.78 -6.21
CA TYR A 394 16.07 -6.06 -6.68
C TYR A 394 14.86 -6.98 -6.85
N LEU A 395 15.07 -8.27 -7.14
CA LEU A 395 13.98 -9.22 -7.37
C LEU A 395 13.33 -9.72 -6.08
N VAL A 396 14.02 -9.64 -4.94
CA VAL A 396 13.53 -10.19 -3.66
C VAL A 396 12.19 -9.57 -3.26
N ALA A 397 12.06 -8.26 -3.41
CA ALA A 397 10.85 -7.54 -3.05
C ALA A 397 9.69 -7.85 -4.00
N TYR A 398 9.96 -8.02 -5.30
CA TYR A 398 8.97 -8.43 -6.28
C TYR A 398 8.45 -9.85 -5.97
N ASP A 399 9.36 -10.80 -5.76
CA ASP A 399 9.03 -12.18 -5.41
C ASP A 399 8.27 -12.26 -4.08
N GLN A 400 8.58 -11.38 -3.12
CA GLN A 400 7.84 -11.27 -1.88
C GLN A 400 6.40 -10.85 -2.12
N LEU A 401 6.15 -9.80 -2.92
CA LEU A 401 4.80 -9.32 -3.19
C LEU A 401 3.94 -10.35 -3.93
N ILE A 402 4.53 -11.15 -4.83
CA ILE A 402 3.82 -12.26 -5.49
C ILE A 402 3.38 -13.32 -4.46
N SER A 403 4.22 -13.60 -3.45
CA SER A 403 3.94 -14.61 -2.43
C SER A 403 3.16 -14.09 -1.22
N THR A 404 2.98 -12.76 -1.11
CA THR A 404 2.22 -12.14 -0.01
C THR A 404 0.74 -12.52 -0.12
N PRO A 405 0.10 -12.99 0.98
CA PRO A 405 -1.33 -13.26 0.97
C PRO A 405 -2.15 -12.07 0.50
N ALA A 406 -3.13 -12.30 -0.36
CA ALA A 406 -3.92 -11.24 -0.99
C ALA A 406 -4.75 -10.42 0.01
N ASP A 407 -5.00 -10.95 1.19
CA ASP A 407 -5.71 -10.29 2.28
C ASP A 407 -4.77 -9.59 3.29
N MET A 408 -3.45 -9.68 3.12
CA MET A 408 -2.50 -8.91 3.91
C MET A 408 -2.55 -7.44 3.48
N ARG A 409 -3.17 -6.59 4.29
CA ARG A 409 -3.44 -5.18 3.99
C ARG A 409 -2.67 -4.24 4.88
N SER A 410 -2.21 -3.12 4.31
CA SER A 410 -1.70 -1.99 5.08
C SER A 410 -2.81 -1.38 5.94
N VAL A 411 -2.46 -0.84 7.11
CA VAL A 411 -3.43 -0.19 8.00
C VAL A 411 -3.80 1.19 7.45
N THR A 412 -5.10 1.44 7.35
CA THR A 412 -5.69 2.74 7.03
C THR A 412 -6.56 3.18 8.19
N VAL A 413 -6.09 4.10 9.01
CA VAL A 413 -6.81 4.64 10.18
C VAL A 413 -6.76 6.16 10.15
N GLY A 414 -7.83 6.80 10.62
CA GLY A 414 -7.92 8.25 10.66
C GLY A 414 -6.85 8.92 11.52
N PRO A 415 -6.65 8.49 12.79
CA PRO A 415 -5.61 9.05 13.67
C PRO A 415 -4.23 8.39 13.42
N SER A 416 -3.79 8.30 12.17
CA SER A 416 -2.64 7.50 11.73
C SER A 416 -1.34 7.83 12.48
N LYS A 417 -1.08 9.12 12.76
CA LYS A 417 0.12 9.56 13.46
C LYS A 417 0.10 9.16 14.93
N ASP A 418 -1.02 9.37 15.60
CA ASP A 418 -1.14 9.06 17.04
C ASP A 418 -1.13 7.54 17.24
N PHE A 419 -1.77 6.80 16.33
CA PHE A 419 -1.76 5.34 16.32
C PHE A 419 -0.34 4.78 16.13
N TYR A 420 0.45 5.38 15.26
CA TYR A 420 1.86 5.04 15.06
C TYR A 420 2.67 5.19 16.35
N TYR A 421 2.52 6.33 17.04
CA TYR A 421 3.24 6.57 18.29
C TYR A 421 2.75 5.72 19.45
N ALA A 422 1.46 5.41 19.54
CA ALA A 422 0.93 4.52 20.58
C ALA A 422 1.58 3.12 20.52
N ILE A 423 1.79 2.58 19.30
CA ILE A 423 2.48 1.30 19.12
C ILE A 423 3.94 1.40 19.55
N MET A 424 4.67 2.41 19.08
CA MET A 424 6.07 2.59 19.43
C MET A 424 6.27 2.73 20.94
N GLN A 425 5.46 3.57 21.58
CA GLN A 425 5.56 3.84 23.01
C GLN A 425 5.20 2.60 23.83
N GLY A 426 4.10 1.91 23.50
CA GLY A 426 3.68 0.72 24.24
C GLY A 426 4.75 -0.38 24.23
N VAL A 427 5.39 -0.60 23.06
CA VAL A 427 6.49 -1.58 22.97
C VAL A 427 7.71 -1.11 23.74
N SER A 428 8.10 0.17 23.66
CA SER A 428 9.24 0.70 24.42
C SER A 428 8.98 0.59 25.93
N ASP A 429 7.79 0.93 26.42
CA ASP A 429 7.41 0.81 27.82
C ASP A 429 7.46 -0.64 28.31
N MET A 430 7.04 -1.60 27.49
CA MET A 430 7.19 -3.02 27.81
C MET A 430 8.64 -3.42 28.06
N LEU A 431 9.54 -2.98 27.17
CA LEU A 431 10.92 -3.42 27.21
C LEU A 431 11.76 -2.69 28.28
N GLU A 432 11.47 -1.40 28.52
CA GLU A 432 12.24 -0.54 29.44
C GLU A 432 11.73 -0.55 30.87
N ASN A 433 10.42 -0.82 31.08
CA ASN A 433 9.78 -0.78 32.39
C ASN A 433 9.42 -2.17 32.96
N ASP A 434 9.97 -3.25 32.39
CA ASP A 434 9.74 -4.63 32.81
C ASP A 434 8.24 -5.03 32.85
N GLN A 435 7.41 -4.44 31.98
CA GLN A 435 6.00 -4.81 31.89
C GLN A 435 5.85 -6.23 31.31
N THR A 436 4.85 -6.93 31.80
CA THR A 436 4.45 -8.22 31.18
C THR A 436 3.79 -7.97 29.83
N VAL A 437 3.76 -8.99 28.97
CA VAL A 437 3.07 -8.93 27.69
C VAL A 437 1.57 -8.66 27.90
N GLU A 438 0.96 -9.27 28.92
CA GLU A 438 -0.45 -9.11 29.24
C GLU A 438 -0.78 -7.67 29.64
N GLU A 439 0.02 -7.04 30.51
CA GLU A 439 -0.14 -5.64 30.91
C GLU A 439 0.03 -4.71 29.71
N THR A 440 1.00 -4.99 28.85
CA THR A 440 1.26 -4.20 27.64
C THR A 440 0.11 -4.30 26.65
N VAL A 441 -0.44 -5.50 26.43
CA VAL A 441 -1.63 -5.68 25.58
C VAL A 441 -2.81 -4.87 26.10
N GLU A 442 -3.07 -4.88 27.41
CA GLU A 442 -4.15 -4.11 28.00
C GLU A 442 -3.97 -2.60 27.77
N ILE A 443 -2.78 -2.06 28.11
CA ILE A 443 -2.47 -0.63 27.96
C ILE A 443 -2.54 -0.18 26.50
N MET A 444 -1.87 -0.92 25.58
CA MET A 444 -1.88 -0.59 24.15
C MET A 444 -3.29 -0.68 23.55
N SER A 445 -4.07 -1.69 23.98
CA SER A 445 -5.45 -1.86 23.50
C SER A 445 -6.33 -0.69 23.90
N ASP A 446 -6.26 -0.26 25.15
CA ASP A 446 -7.04 0.87 25.66
C ASP A 446 -6.67 2.16 24.92
N GLU A 447 -5.38 2.45 24.73
CA GLU A 447 -4.91 3.65 24.04
C GLU A 447 -5.33 3.64 22.57
N MET A 448 -5.02 2.58 21.83
CA MET A 448 -5.34 2.46 20.41
C MET A 448 -6.86 2.46 20.17
N GLN A 449 -7.65 1.78 21.02
CA GLN A 449 -9.11 1.76 20.92
C GLN A 449 -9.72 3.14 21.18
N ASN A 450 -9.18 3.88 22.15
CA ASN A 450 -9.61 5.27 22.41
C ASN A 450 -9.38 6.17 21.21
N LEU A 451 -8.22 6.08 20.54
CA LEU A 451 -7.92 6.83 19.32
C LEU A 451 -8.94 6.55 18.21
N LEU A 452 -9.28 5.28 17.97
CA LEU A 452 -10.29 4.89 16.97
C LEU A 452 -11.67 5.45 17.34
N THR A 453 -12.08 5.30 18.60
CA THR A 453 -13.39 5.76 19.10
C THR A 453 -13.54 7.27 19.00
N GLU A 454 -12.51 8.03 19.40
CA GLU A 454 -12.51 9.48 19.29
C GLU A 454 -12.56 9.97 17.84
N TYR A 455 -11.81 9.32 16.96
CA TYR A 455 -11.84 9.64 15.54
C TYR A 455 -13.24 9.38 14.95
N ALA A 456 -13.83 8.21 15.21
CA ALA A 456 -15.16 7.88 14.72
C ALA A 456 -16.23 8.88 15.21
N ARG A 457 -16.18 9.24 16.50
CA ARG A 457 -17.09 10.24 17.08
C ARG A 457 -16.96 11.63 16.43
N ASN A 458 -15.73 12.07 16.18
CA ASN A 458 -15.45 13.41 15.65
C ASN A 458 -15.68 13.52 14.13
N ASN A 459 -15.74 12.38 13.41
CA ASN A 459 -15.94 12.30 11.98
C ASN A 459 -17.21 11.54 11.59
N ALA A 460 -18.10 11.24 12.55
CA ALA A 460 -19.42 10.72 12.22
C ALA A 460 -20.15 11.74 11.34
N VAL A 461 -20.49 11.33 10.11
CA VAL A 461 -21.32 12.13 9.21
C VAL A 461 -22.70 12.21 9.84
N ALA A 462 -23.18 13.43 10.16
CA ALA A 462 -24.46 13.72 10.73
C ALA A 462 -25.61 13.47 9.73
#